data_aee66c1dc0ddc3063ea64c3aa782a47f
#
_entry.id   aee66c1dc0ddc3063ea64c3aa782a47f
#
_cell.length_a   1.000
_cell.length_b   1.000
_cell.length_c   1.000
_cell.angle_alpha   90.00
_cell.angle_beta   90.00
_cell.angle_gamma   90.00
#
_symmetry.space_group_name_H-M   'P 1'
#
loop_
_entity.id
_entity.type
_entity.pdbx_description
1 polymer ?
#
loop_
_entity_poly.entity_id
_entity_poly.type
_entity_poly.pdbx_seq_one_letter_code
_entity_poly.pdbx_strand_id
1 'polypeptide(L)'
;MFNKSSQETEQLGYLLHETRKVKKGKKIMKKIMILAVALLSMTTTFAAEEATNATAAYNMNIKMGSLADALSLNFDQVDAVSDVHKNFTADMMNAASASKEDRAAMIDKAVIKDLKYMHSILNNTQYRKYVMLLNATLVNRGLK
;
A
#
# COMPACT_ATOMS: atom_id res chain seq x y z
N MET A 1 15.66 27.59 -7.49
CA MET A 1 15.03 26.95 -6.33
C MET A 1 14.10 25.85 -6.84
N PHE A 2 14.51 24.62 -6.76
CA PHE A 2 13.68 23.49 -7.16
C PHE A 2 12.61 23.27 -6.09
N ASN A 3 11.36 23.43 -6.47
CA ASN A 3 10.23 23.24 -5.59
C ASN A 3 10.03 21.73 -5.31
N LYS A 4 10.07 21.34 -4.06
CA LYS A 4 9.93 19.94 -3.60
C LYS A 4 8.67 19.27 -4.16
N SER A 5 7.62 20.04 -4.42
CA SER A 5 6.38 19.54 -5.03
C SER A 5 6.54 19.14 -6.50
N SER A 6 7.46 19.75 -7.22
CA SER A 6 7.75 19.42 -8.63
C SER A 6 8.45 18.07 -8.76
N GLN A 7 9.30 17.71 -7.79
CA GLN A 7 9.98 16.40 -7.78
C GLN A 7 9.02 15.25 -7.44
N GLU A 8 8.08 15.49 -6.53
CA GLU A 8 7.06 14.48 -6.20
C GLU A 8 6.10 14.22 -7.36
N THR A 9 5.74 15.27 -8.10
CA THR A 9 4.88 15.15 -9.29
C THR A 9 5.63 14.46 -10.45
N GLU A 10 6.92 14.72 -10.57
CA GLU A 10 7.78 14.10 -11.58
C GLU A 10 8.02 12.61 -11.28
N GLN A 11 8.18 12.24 -10.01
CA GLN A 11 8.30 10.84 -9.60
C GLN A 11 6.97 10.07 -9.75
N LEU A 12 5.83 10.70 -9.47
CA LEU A 12 4.50 10.12 -9.75
C LEU A 12 4.26 9.96 -11.25
N GLY A 13 4.67 10.92 -12.07
CA GLY A 13 4.65 10.83 -13.53
C GLY A 13 5.56 9.73 -14.05
N TYR A 14 6.72 9.54 -13.45
CA TYR A 14 7.66 8.48 -13.80
C TYR A 14 7.12 7.09 -13.44
N LEU A 15 6.51 6.93 -12.28
CA LEU A 15 5.84 5.70 -11.86
C LEU A 15 4.63 5.36 -12.75
N LEU A 16 3.84 6.35 -13.16
CA LEU A 16 2.75 6.18 -14.11
C LEU A 16 3.23 5.84 -15.51
N HIS A 17 4.37 6.39 -15.95
CA HIS A 17 5.00 6.08 -17.23
C HIS A 17 5.61 4.68 -17.24
N GLU A 18 6.18 4.24 -16.12
CA GLU A 18 6.74 2.90 -15.96
C GLU A 18 5.64 1.84 -15.91
N THR A 19 4.49 2.13 -15.29
CA THR A 19 3.31 1.25 -15.37
C THR A 19 2.74 1.14 -16.79
N ARG A 20 2.85 2.19 -17.62
CA ARG A 20 2.49 2.12 -19.05
C ARG A 20 3.48 1.30 -19.87
N LYS A 21 4.79 1.36 -19.58
CA LYS A 21 5.81 0.51 -20.22
C LYS A 21 5.66 -0.96 -19.81
N VAL A 22 5.27 -1.23 -18.58
CA VAL A 22 5.02 -2.58 -18.06
C VAL A 22 3.79 -3.22 -18.70
N LYS A 23 2.82 -2.44 -19.23
CA LYS A 23 1.73 -2.98 -20.06
C LYS A 23 2.21 -3.69 -21.33
N LYS A 24 3.41 -3.40 -21.83
CA LYS A 24 4.06 -4.13 -22.93
C LYS A 24 4.84 -5.37 -22.49
N GLY A 25 5.14 -5.52 -21.20
CA GLY A 25 5.81 -6.69 -20.60
C GLY A 25 4.82 -7.57 -19.84
N LYS A 26 3.95 -8.28 -20.56
CA LYS A 26 2.85 -9.12 -20.01
C LYS A 26 3.24 -10.08 -18.88
N LYS A 27 4.53 -10.45 -18.71
CA LYS A 27 5.00 -11.39 -17.70
C LYS A 27 5.23 -10.79 -16.32
N ILE A 28 5.58 -9.51 -16.20
CA ILE A 28 5.89 -8.83 -14.93
C ILE A 28 4.59 -8.37 -14.26
N MET A 29 3.61 -7.90 -15.02
CA MET A 29 2.29 -7.51 -14.50
C MET A 29 1.50 -8.69 -13.93
N LYS A 30 1.58 -9.88 -14.53
CA LYS A 30 0.94 -11.08 -13.99
C LYS A 30 1.49 -11.48 -12.63
N LYS A 31 2.81 -11.34 -12.40
CA LYS A 31 3.44 -11.64 -11.10
C LYS A 31 3.08 -10.60 -10.03
N ILE A 32 3.00 -9.34 -10.39
CA ILE A 32 2.62 -8.24 -9.46
C ILE A 32 1.13 -8.28 -9.15
N MET A 33 0.27 -8.55 -10.14
CA MET A 33 -1.18 -8.71 -9.92
C MET A 33 -1.51 -9.96 -9.10
N ILE A 34 -0.82 -11.07 -9.33
CA ILE A 34 -0.99 -12.30 -8.55
C ILE A 34 -0.56 -12.07 -7.10
N LEU A 35 0.47 -11.27 -6.87
CA LEU A 35 0.93 -10.94 -5.54
C LEU A 35 -0.02 -9.99 -4.81
N ALA A 36 -0.54 -8.97 -5.50
CA ALA A 36 -1.57 -8.08 -4.98
C ALA A 36 -2.86 -8.85 -4.65
N VAL A 37 -3.25 -9.81 -5.50
CA VAL A 37 -4.38 -10.69 -5.27
C VAL A 37 -4.12 -11.67 -4.12
N ALA A 38 -2.89 -12.18 -3.97
CA ALA A 38 -2.54 -13.06 -2.85
C ALA A 38 -2.55 -12.31 -1.50
N LEU A 39 -2.19 -11.04 -1.49
CA LEU A 39 -2.32 -10.17 -0.31
C LEU A 39 -3.79 -9.81 0.00
N LEU A 40 -4.64 -9.79 -1.03
CA LEU A 40 -6.07 -9.49 -0.93
C LEU A 40 -6.92 -10.74 -0.60
N SER A 41 -6.47 -11.94 -0.97
CA SER A 41 -7.25 -13.17 -0.80
C SER A 41 -7.42 -13.63 0.64
N MET A 42 -6.85 -12.93 1.60
CA MET A 42 -7.04 -13.24 3.02
C MET A 42 -8.29 -12.58 3.64
N THR A 43 -9.06 -11.85 2.87
CA THR A 43 -10.27 -11.18 3.37
C THR A 43 -11.58 -11.79 2.85
N THR A 44 -11.52 -12.90 2.14
CA THR A 44 -12.70 -13.48 1.52
C THR A 44 -13.27 -14.66 2.30
N THR A 45 -13.73 -14.41 3.49
CA THR A 45 -14.77 -15.27 4.07
C THR A 45 -15.64 -14.45 4.99
N PHE A 46 -16.39 -13.50 4.46
CA PHE A 46 -17.51 -12.95 5.22
C PHE A 46 -18.58 -12.38 4.30
N ALA A 47 -19.53 -13.22 3.96
CA ALA A 47 -20.89 -12.80 3.70
C ALA A 47 -21.57 -12.60 5.06
N ALA A 48 -21.39 -11.46 5.71
CA ALA A 48 -22.18 -11.10 6.87
C ALA A 48 -22.06 -9.60 7.14
N GLU A 49 -23.16 -8.93 6.99
CA GLU A 49 -23.51 -7.60 7.46
C GLU A 49 -22.75 -6.42 6.85
N GLU A 50 -23.50 -5.51 6.24
CA GLU A 50 -23.02 -4.27 5.58
C GLU A 50 -22.13 -3.39 6.47
N ALA A 51 -22.28 -3.43 7.79
CA ALA A 51 -21.49 -2.65 8.73
C ALA A 51 -20.06 -3.20 8.93
N THR A 52 -19.85 -4.53 8.83
CA THR A 52 -18.53 -5.15 8.91
C THR A 52 -17.73 -5.00 7.62
N ASN A 53 -18.37 -4.89 6.47
CA ASN A 53 -17.71 -4.66 5.20
C ASN A 53 -17.11 -3.25 5.08
N ALA A 54 -17.73 -2.25 5.71
CA ALA A 54 -17.22 -0.87 5.68
C ALA A 54 -15.88 -0.73 6.42
N THR A 55 -15.72 -1.39 7.58
CA THR A 55 -14.47 -1.38 8.35
C THR A 55 -13.44 -2.38 7.83
N ALA A 56 -13.87 -3.47 7.20
CA ALA A 56 -12.99 -4.48 6.62
C ALA A 56 -12.07 -3.90 5.52
N ALA A 57 -12.56 -2.92 4.76
CA ALA A 57 -11.77 -2.23 3.74
C ALA A 57 -10.54 -1.51 4.33
N TYR A 58 -10.63 -1.06 5.57
CA TYR A 58 -9.56 -0.33 6.27
C TYR A 58 -8.59 -1.24 7.03
N ASN A 59 -8.91 -2.51 7.17
CA ASN A 59 -8.04 -3.47 7.82
C ASN A 59 -6.88 -3.85 6.88
N MET A 60 -5.72 -3.24 7.10
CA MET A 60 -4.53 -3.44 6.29
C MET A 60 -3.67 -4.62 6.75
N ASN A 61 -4.18 -5.50 7.60
CA ASN A 61 -3.45 -6.69 8.05
C ASN A 61 -3.07 -7.58 6.86
N ILE A 62 -1.80 -7.95 6.80
CA ILE A 62 -1.23 -8.83 5.79
C ILE A 62 -0.34 -9.88 6.46
N LYS A 63 -0.09 -10.97 5.76
CA LYS A 63 0.98 -11.88 6.16
C LYS A 63 2.34 -11.23 5.91
N MET A 64 3.04 -10.89 6.98
CA MET A 64 4.35 -10.24 6.88
C MET A 64 5.36 -11.09 6.09
N GLY A 65 5.31 -12.42 6.21
CA GLY A 65 6.13 -13.32 5.41
C GLY A 65 5.92 -13.13 3.90
N SER A 66 4.66 -13.00 3.46
CA SER A 66 4.35 -12.78 2.04
C SER A 66 4.86 -11.41 1.55
N LEU A 67 4.77 -10.37 2.38
CA LEU A 67 5.33 -9.06 2.04
C LEU A 67 6.86 -9.12 1.99
N ALA A 68 7.48 -9.78 2.95
CA ALA A 68 8.93 -9.96 3.00
C ALA A 68 9.46 -10.67 1.74
N ASP A 69 8.79 -11.73 1.31
CA ASP A 69 9.12 -12.46 0.08
C ASP A 69 8.93 -11.57 -1.16
N ALA A 70 7.80 -10.87 -1.22
CA ALA A 70 7.47 -9.97 -2.32
C ALA A 70 8.50 -8.88 -2.56
N LEU A 71 9.00 -8.29 -1.47
CA LEU A 71 9.96 -7.20 -1.48
C LEU A 71 11.41 -7.70 -1.37
N SER A 72 11.62 -8.99 -1.16
CA SER A 72 12.96 -9.56 -0.87
C SER A 72 13.63 -8.85 0.31
N LEU A 73 12.91 -8.72 1.42
CA LEU A 73 13.40 -8.06 2.62
C LEU A 73 14.50 -8.90 3.29
N ASN A 74 15.52 -8.23 3.81
CA ASN A 74 16.45 -8.86 4.73
C ASN A 74 15.85 -8.94 6.15
N PHE A 75 16.53 -9.66 7.04
CA PHE A 75 16.04 -9.91 8.40
C PHE A 75 15.76 -8.62 9.19
N ASP A 76 16.68 -7.66 9.13
CA ASP A 76 16.53 -6.37 9.83
C ASP A 76 15.38 -5.54 9.27
N GLN A 77 15.16 -5.60 7.96
CA GLN A 77 14.05 -4.90 7.30
C GLN A 77 12.69 -5.48 7.69
N VAL A 78 12.57 -6.79 7.90
CA VAL A 78 11.30 -7.45 8.25
C VAL A 78 10.72 -6.86 9.53
N ASP A 79 11.53 -6.73 10.57
CA ASP A 79 11.07 -6.17 11.85
C ASP A 79 10.65 -4.71 11.71
N ALA A 80 11.48 -3.90 11.06
CA ALA A 80 11.19 -2.47 10.85
C ALA A 80 9.92 -2.26 9.99
N VAL A 81 9.77 -3.02 8.92
CA VAL A 81 8.58 -2.99 8.04
C VAL A 81 7.34 -3.46 8.80
N SER A 82 7.47 -4.50 9.63
CA SER A 82 6.36 -4.99 10.46
C SER A 82 5.85 -3.92 11.42
N ASP A 83 6.73 -3.19 12.07
CA ASP A 83 6.35 -2.14 13.02
C ASP A 83 5.69 -0.95 12.31
N VAL A 84 6.22 -0.52 11.17
CA VAL A 84 5.59 0.52 10.35
C VAL A 84 4.21 0.08 9.87
N HIS A 85 4.09 -1.16 9.42
CA HIS A 85 2.82 -1.69 8.92
C HIS A 85 1.75 -1.80 10.01
N LYS A 86 2.12 -2.19 11.24
CA LYS A 86 1.20 -2.19 12.39
C LYS A 86 0.66 -0.79 12.67
N ASN A 87 1.53 0.22 12.66
CA ASN A 87 1.13 1.62 12.85
C ASN A 87 0.22 2.09 11.72
N PHE A 88 0.54 1.74 10.48
CA PHE A 88 -0.30 2.06 9.33
C PHE A 88 -1.69 1.45 9.45
N THR A 89 -1.79 0.17 9.82
CA THR A 89 -3.07 -0.51 10.06
C THR A 89 -3.88 0.20 11.14
N ALA A 90 -3.25 0.59 12.25
CA ALA A 90 -3.92 1.33 13.31
C ALA A 90 -4.44 2.70 12.84
N ASP A 91 -3.63 3.44 12.10
CA ASP A 91 -4.03 4.74 11.53
C ASP A 91 -5.20 4.59 10.55
N MET A 92 -5.20 3.55 9.72
CA MET A 92 -6.30 3.26 8.79
C MET A 92 -7.59 2.87 9.54
N MET A 93 -7.50 2.08 10.59
CA MET A 93 -8.66 1.72 11.42
C MET A 93 -9.23 2.96 12.15
N ASN A 94 -8.38 3.87 12.58
CA ASN A 94 -8.82 5.16 13.14
C ASN A 94 -9.57 5.99 12.08
N ALA A 95 -9.10 6.00 10.83
CA ALA A 95 -9.80 6.65 9.73
C ALA A 95 -11.18 6.04 9.48
N ALA A 96 -11.31 4.72 9.60
CA ALA A 96 -12.60 4.03 9.47
C ALA A 96 -13.65 4.50 10.47
N SER A 97 -13.22 4.88 11.69
CA SER A 97 -14.06 5.35 12.78
C SER A 97 -14.34 6.86 12.71
N ALA A 98 -13.67 7.59 11.83
CA ALA A 98 -13.84 9.03 11.69
C ALA A 98 -15.11 9.40 10.90
N SER A 99 -15.49 10.70 11.00
CA SER A 99 -16.56 11.25 10.19
C SER A 99 -16.26 11.11 8.69
N LYS A 100 -17.28 11.10 7.86
CA LYS A 100 -17.12 10.98 6.41
C LYS A 100 -16.26 12.11 5.83
N GLU A 101 -16.37 13.31 6.39
CA GLU A 101 -15.64 14.50 5.97
C GLU A 101 -14.14 14.39 6.30
N ASP A 102 -13.81 13.83 7.47
CA ASP A 102 -12.42 13.74 7.95
C ASP A 102 -11.68 12.50 7.42
N ARG A 103 -12.43 11.48 7.02
CA ARG A 103 -11.91 10.17 6.65
C ARG A 103 -10.88 10.21 5.53
N ALA A 104 -11.16 10.94 4.46
CA ALA A 104 -10.25 11.05 3.31
C ALA A 104 -8.92 11.68 3.73
N ALA A 105 -8.96 12.76 4.52
CA ALA A 105 -7.75 13.41 5.03
C ALA A 105 -6.95 12.51 5.97
N MET A 106 -7.61 11.69 6.77
CA MET A 106 -6.96 10.74 7.67
C MET A 106 -6.29 9.59 6.89
N ILE A 107 -6.93 9.08 5.84
CA ILE A 107 -6.34 8.09 4.94
C ILE A 107 -5.09 8.66 4.28
N ASP A 108 -5.16 9.86 3.72
CA ASP A 108 -4.01 10.50 3.08
C ASP A 108 -2.85 10.69 4.05
N LYS A 109 -3.12 11.14 5.27
CA LYS A 109 -2.11 11.24 6.33
C LYS A 109 -1.48 9.90 6.67
N ALA A 110 -2.27 8.85 6.81
CA ALA A 110 -1.79 7.51 7.11
C ALA A 110 -0.88 6.99 6.00
N VAL A 111 -1.28 7.15 4.74
CA VAL A 111 -0.51 6.75 3.57
C VAL A 111 0.81 7.52 3.47
N ILE A 112 0.79 8.84 3.62
CA ILE A 112 1.99 9.68 3.57
C ILE A 112 2.98 9.29 4.67
N LYS A 113 2.50 9.09 5.88
CA LYS A 113 3.31 8.66 7.03
C LYS A 113 3.95 7.30 6.77
N ASP A 114 3.18 6.33 6.32
CA ASP A 114 3.66 4.99 5.98
C ASP A 114 4.74 5.03 4.90
N LEU A 115 4.48 5.71 3.79
CA LEU A 115 5.43 5.85 2.69
C LEU A 115 6.73 6.53 3.13
N LYS A 116 6.66 7.52 4.02
CA LYS A 116 7.84 8.19 4.56
C LYS A 116 8.73 7.23 5.35
N TYR A 117 8.15 6.41 6.21
CA TYR A 117 8.91 5.42 6.98
C TYR A 117 9.42 4.29 6.10
N MET A 118 8.62 3.78 5.19
CA MET A 118 9.04 2.74 4.25
C MET A 118 10.20 3.21 3.36
N HIS A 119 10.18 4.46 2.92
CA HIS A 119 11.27 5.03 2.14
C HIS A 119 12.61 5.05 2.91
N SER A 120 12.58 5.21 4.22
CA SER A 120 13.78 5.18 5.05
C SER A 120 14.34 3.78 5.32
N ILE A 121 13.48 2.75 5.19
CA ILE A 121 13.84 1.35 5.48
C ILE A 121 14.21 0.59 4.21
N LEU A 122 13.48 0.83 3.12
CA LEU A 122 13.59 0.08 1.87
C LEU A 122 14.59 0.72 0.91
N ASN A 123 15.25 -0.11 0.11
CA ASN A 123 16.00 0.39 -1.03
C ASN A 123 15.05 0.85 -2.16
N ASN A 124 15.58 1.51 -3.17
CA ASN A 124 14.76 2.08 -4.24
C ASN A 124 13.89 1.04 -4.97
N THR A 125 14.43 -0.15 -5.23
CA THR A 125 13.68 -1.22 -5.91
C THR A 125 12.56 -1.76 -5.03
N GLN A 126 12.85 -2.02 -3.77
CA GLN A 126 11.86 -2.47 -2.79
C GLN A 126 10.78 -1.43 -2.56
N TYR A 127 11.16 -0.17 -2.42
CA TYR A 127 10.23 0.93 -2.21
C TYR A 127 9.25 1.09 -3.39
N ARG A 128 9.74 1.05 -4.62
CA ARG A 128 8.88 1.09 -5.82
C ARG A 128 7.86 -0.04 -5.84
N LYS A 129 8.29 -1.26 -5.54
CA LYS A 129 7.39 -2.42 -5.43
C LYS A 129 6.35 -2.22 -4.33
N TYR A 130 6.78 -1.71 -3.19
CA TYR A 130 5.88 -1.42 -2.07
C TYR A 130 4.81 -0.39 -2.45
N VAL A 131 5.20 0.72 -3.05
CA VAL A 131 4.26 1.77 -3.52
C VAL A 131 3.23 1.20 -4.49
N MET A 132 3.65 0.34 -5.41
CA MET A 132 2.75 -0.32 -6.36
C MET A 132 1.75 -1.24 -5.65
N LEU A 133 2.22 -2.04 -4.69
CA LEU A 133 1.37 -2.94 -3.91
C LEU A 133 0.37 -2.17 -3.05
N LEU A 134 0.84 -1.12 -2.39
CA LEU A 134 -0.02 -0.27 -1.56
C LEU A 134 -1.09 0.42 -2.40
N ASN A 135 -0.72 1.02 -3.52
CA ASN A 135 -1.66 1.69 -4.41
C ASN A 135 -2.72 0.71 -4.97
N ALA A 136 -2.29 -0.47 -5.42
CA ALA A 136 -3.21 -1.51 -5.88
C ALA A 136 -4.17 -1.95 -4.77
N THR A 137 -3.68 -2.08 -3.54
CA THR A 137 -4.49 -2.43 -2.38
C THR A 137 -5.55 -1.37 -2.08
N LEU A 138 -5.16 -0.10 -2.06
CA LEU A 138 -6.08 1.01 -1.79
C LEU A 138 -7.17 1.12 -2.87
N VAL A 139 -6.80 1.01 -4.13
CA VAL A 139 -7.75 1.04 -5.27
C VAL A 139 -8.71 -0.14 -5.21
N ASN A 140 -8.22 -1.35 -4.98
CA ASN A 140 -9.06 -2.55 -4.91
C ASN A 140 -10.02 -2.55 -3.72
N ARG A 141 -9.68 -1.81 -2.66
CA ARG A 141 -10.54 -1.65 -1.49
C ARG A 141 -11.47 -0.44 -1.58
N GLY A 142 -11.42 0.31 -2.68
CA GLY A 142 -12.24 1.51 -2.88
C GLY A 142 -11.87 2.68 -1.98
N LEU A 143 -10.62 2.71 -1.48
CA LEU A 143 -10.12 3.78 -0.60
C LEU A 143 -9.41 4.90 -1.36
N LYS A 144 -9.25 4.70 -2.67
CA LYS A 144 -8.60 5.67 -3.55
C LYS A 144 -9.17 5.60 -4.96
#